data_598fcf1a3a95aebde22cbfd770c73649
#
_entry.id   598fcf1a3a95aebde22cbfd770c73649
#
_cell.length_a   1.000
_cell.length_b   1.000
_cell.length_c   1.000
_cell.angle_alpha   90.00
_cell.angle_beta   90.00
_cell.angle_gamma   90.00
#
_symmetry.space_group_name_H-M   'P 1'
#
loop_
_entity.id
_entity.type
_entity.pdbx_description
1 polymer ?
#
loop_
_entity_poly.entity_id
_entity_poly.type
_entity_poly.pdbx_seq_one_letter_code
_entity_poly.pdbx_strand_id
1 'polypeptide(L)'
;MKLKASFILFLCLGLSAFAQENLTYQKPSKSILDLADFERAPSVSMDTKKEYMLLTYRNTYKTLDDLNQEEMRLGGLRINPVTNISSTVTYINNLKIRKINAKNETQVSGLPENPRISNLSWSPNETKIAFSHTTATGVELWVIDVATAKATKLTAANVNANLGNPFSWFKDNESILVKMLPKNRAALLDAKKDLPLGPIISNADGSKSQNRTYQDLLKNKNDEANFENIITSELYKVNINGATTLFKSADMYAGEDFSPDGNYLMVTTIEKPFSYIVPLNRFPSKTVVYDKEGKMVKTVNEVPLFEIMPKGFMATRTGKRSMNWRNDKPATLSFVEALDQGDPANKVDFRDEISLWNAPFDAAPTSMMKTKQRYGGIIWGNETTAIVVDQWYDTRNTKTYLINPSDANQAPKVISDRNSQDIYSDPGNFETIKNQYGKRVLAIENNNLFLIGAG
;
A
#
# COMPACT_ATOMS: atom_id res chain seq x y z
N MET A 1 -59.41 -42.91 -28.13
CA MET A 1 -58.35 -42.12 -28.74
C MET A 1 -57.74 -41.03 -27.85
N LYS A 2 -58.50 -40.41 -26.94
CA LYS A 2 -58.01 -39.32 -26.08
C LYS A 2 -56.98 -39.75 -24.99
N LEU A 3 -57.10 -41.00 -24.48
CA LEU A 3 -56.19 -41.53 -23.45
C LEU A 3 -54.79 -41.83 -23.95
N LYS A 4 -54.64 -42.25 -25.20
CA LYS A 4 -53.33 -42.56 -25.81
C LYS A 4 -52.52 -41.31 -26.17
N ALA A 5 -53.19 -40.19 -26.51
CA ALA A 5 -52.56 -38.93 -26.79
C ALA A 5 -52.01 -38.28 -25.49
N SER A 6 -52.73 -38.40 -24.37
CA SER A 6 -52.24 -37.90 -23.07
C SER A 6 -51.03 -38.68 -22.52
N PHE A 7 -50.91 -39.98 -22.79
CA PHE A 7 -49.76 -40.77 -22.38
C PHE A 7 -48.50 -40.44 -23.22
N ILE A 8 -48.64 -40.17 -24.47
CA ILE A 8 -47.55 -39.72 -25.37
C ILE A 8 -47.07 -38.32 -24.98
N LEU A 9 -47.98 -37.42 -24.60
CA LEU A 9 -47.63 -36.06 -24.15
C LEU A 9 -46.90 -36.12 -22.77
N PHE A 10 -47.27 -37.00 -21.88
CA PHE A 10 -46.56 -37.23 -20.61
C PHE A 10 -45.19 -37.86 -20.80
N LEU A 11 -45.04 -38.76 -21.79
CA LEU A 11 -43.74 -39.40 -22.11
C LEU A 11 -42.78 -38.38 -22.74
N CYS A 12 -43.27 -37.42 -23.58
CA CYS A 12 -42.43 -36.37 -24.13
C CYS A 12 -42.00 -35.29 -23.11
N LEU A 13 -42.81 -35.05 -22.06
CA LEU A 13 -42.44 -34.16 -20.95
C LEU A 13 -41.39 -34.79 -20.01
N GLY A 14 -41.31 -36.11 -19.90
CA GLY A 14 -40.32 -36.83 -19.11
C GLY A 14 -38.90 -36.88 -19.74
N LEU A 15 -38.77 -36.61 -21.05
CA LEU A 15 -37.47 -36.61 -21.70
C LEU A 15 -36.73 -35.24 -21.63
N SER A 16 -37.39 -34.19 -21.18
CA SER A 16 -36.77 -32.88 -21.03
C SER A 16 -36.13 -32.64 -19.64
N ALA A 17 -36.13 -33.66 -18.75
CA ALA A 17 -35.59 -33.54 -17.38
C ALA A 17 -34.08 -33.87 -17.26
N PHE A 18 -33.35 -34.16 -18.34
CA PHE A 18 -31.89 -34.37 -18.35
C PHE A 18 -31.11 -33.16 -18.77
N ALA A 19 -31.54 -31.96 -18.37
CA ALA A 19 -30.91 -30.72 -18.77
C ALA A 19 -29.99 -30.13 -17.68
N GLN A 20 -29.29 -30.96 -16.91
CA GLN A 20 -28.09 -30.55 -16.21
C GLN A 20 -26.99 -31.55 -16.51
N GLU A 21 -26.41 -31.42 -17.69
CA GLU A 21 -25.11 -32.03 -17.95
C GLU A 21 -24.11 -31.36 -17.00
N ASN A 22 -23.33 -32.16 -16.26
CA ASN A 22 -22.14 -31.73 -15.56
C ASN A 22 -21.10 -31.30 -16.63
N LEU A 23 -21.35 -30.16 -17.25
CA LEU A 23 -20.41 -29.59 -18.21
C LEU A 23 -19.17 -29.10 -17.44
N THR A 24 -18.04 -29.70 -17.73
CA THR A 24 -16.74 -29.14 -17.31
C THR A 24 -16.49 -27.82 -18.04
N TYR A 25 -15.67 -26.94 -17.45
CA TYR A 25 -15.29 -25.70 -18.12
C TYR A 25 -14.75 -25.96 -19.52
N GLN A 26 -15.38 -25.36 -20.53
CA GLN A 26 -15.00 -25.49 -21.92
C GLN A 26 -13.93 -24.46 -22.26
N LYS A 27 -12.88 -24.88 -22.98
CA LYS A 27 -11.90 -23.96 -23.55
C LYS A 27 -12.44 -23.39 -24.87
N PRO A 28 -12.29 -22.07 -25.11
CA PRO A 28 -12.58 -21.50 -26.42
C PRO A 28 -11.73 -22.12 -27.53
N SER A 29 -12.08 -21.87 -28.80
CA SER A 29 -11.26 -22.28 -29.93
C SER A 29 -9.85 -21.69 -29.84
N LYS A 30 -8.87 -22.37 -30.44
CA LYS A 30 -7.46 -21.92 -30.40
C LYS A 30 -7.29 -20.48 -30.89
N SER A 31 -8.02 -20.04 -31.92
CA SER A 31 -7.96 -18.67 -32.44
C SER A 31 -8.39 -17.62 -31.44
N ILE A 32 -9.38 -17.93 -30.58
CA ILE A 32 -9.82 -17.04 -29.49
C ILE A 32 -8.80 -17.08 -28.35
N LEU A 33 -8.29 -18.26 -28.01
CA LEU A 33 -7.26 -18.39 -26.96
C LEU A 33 -5.98 -17.62 -27.30
N ASP A 34 -5.51 -17.72 -28.56
CA ASP A 34 -4.30 -17.02 -29.02
C ASP A 34 -4.42 -15.49 -28.92
N LEU A 35 -5.65 -14.95 -29.01
CA LEU A 35 -5.94 -13.52 -28.81
C LEU A 35 -6.06 -13.12 -27.34
N ALA A 36 -6.56 -14.01 -26.47
CA ALA A 36 -6.86 -13.73 -25.08
C ALA A 36 -5.70 -14.13 -24.14
N ASP A 37 -5.05 -15.26 -24.40
CA ASP A 37 -3.99 -15.85 -23.57
C ASP A 37 -2.61 -15.61 -24.20
N PHE A 38 -2.29 -14.33 -24.42
CA PHE A 38 -1.00 -13.94 -24.96
C PHE A 38 0.03 -13.73 -23.84
N GLU A 39 1.29 -14.01 -24.12
CA GLU A 39 2.39 -13.71 -23.21
C GLU A 39 2.59 -12.19 -23.11
N ARG A 40 2.44 -11.66 -21.89
CA ARG A 40 2.63 -10.22 -21.63
C ARG A 40 4.11 -9.86 -21.68
N ALA A 41 4.41 -8.71 -22.24
CA ALA A 41 5.74 -8.13 -22.10
C ALA A 41 6.09 -7.95 -20.61
N PRO A 42 7.33 -8.24 -20.20
CA PRO A 42 7.74 -8.08 -18.81
C PRO A 42 7.70 -6.60 -18.38
N SER A 43 7.37 -6.36 -17.13
CA SER A 43 7.61 -5.04 -16.53
C SER A 43 9.09 -4.91 -16.20
N VAL A 44 9.65 -3.71 -16.39
CA VAL A 44 11.08 -3.44 -16.21
C VAL A 44 11.30 -2.46 -15.07
N SER A 45 12.22 -2.81 -14.16
CA SER A 45 12.74 -1.92 -13.12
C SER A 45 14.25 -1.83 -13.26
N MET A 46 14.77 -0.60 -13.31
CA MET A 46 16.22 -0.36 -13.46
C MET A 46 16.82 0.13 -12.16
N ASP A 47 18.10 -0.19 -11.94
CA ASP A 47 18.90 0.45 -10.93
C ASP A 47 19.17 1.92 -11.28
N THR A 48 19.59 2.72 -10.28
CA THR A 48 19.87 4.16 -10.47
C THR A 48 21.08 4.41 -11.36
N LYS A 49 22.06 3.49 -11.32
CA LYS A 49 23.28 3.56 -12.12
C LYS A 49 23.06 3.21 -13.58
N LYS A 50 21.86 2.70 -13.92
CA LYS A 50 21.51 2.19 -15.25
C LYS A 50 22.47 1.08 -15.73
N GLU A 51 22.86 0.21 -14.81
CA GLU A 51 23.71 -0.95 -15.08
C GLU A 51 22.89 -2.22 -15.28
N TYR A 52 21.82 -2.39 -14.49
CA TYR A 52 20.98 -3.58 -14.46
C TYR A 52 19.49 -3.28 -14.62
N MET A 53 18.80 -4.17 -15.28
CA MET A 53 17.35 -4.23 -15.39
C MET A 53 16.85 -5.52 -14.74
N LEU A 54 15.85 -5.41 -13.88
CA LEU A 54 15.02 -6.53 -13.44
C LEU A 54 13.80 -6.62 -14.34
N LEU A 55 13.59 -7.75 -14.98
CA LEU A 55 12.41 -8.06 -15.78
C LEU A 55 11.49 -8.97 -14.97
N THR A 56 10.24 -8.56 -14.80
CA THR A 56 9.23 -9.29 -14.02
C THR A 56 8.12 -9.78 -14.94
N TYR A 57 7.86 -11.08 -14.92
CA TYR A 57 6.87 -11.74 -15.75
C TYR A 57 5.66 -12.13 -14.91
N ARG A 58 4.47 -12.06 -15.49
CA ARG A 58 3.22 -12.47 -14.84
C ARG A 58 2.21 -12.96 -15.87
N ASN A 59 1.31 -13.83 -15.45
CA ASN A 59 0.19 -14.24 -16.29
C ASN A 59 -0.73 -13.06 -16.62
N THR A 60 -1.41 -13.15 -17.77
CA THR A 60 -2.39 -12.14 -18.18
C THR A 60 -3.58 -12.11 -17.24
N TYR A 61 -4.03 -13.29 -16.78
CA TYR A 61 -5.18 -13.46 -15.91
C TYR A 61 -4.81 -14.26 -14.66
N LYS A 62 -5.59 -14.09 -13.60
CA LYS A 62 -5.56 -14.99 -12.44
C LYS A 62 -6.05 -16.37 -12.86
N THR A 63 -5.46 -17.41 -12.30
CA THR A 63 -5.93 -18.78 -12.48
C THR A 63 -7.23 -19.03 -11.69
N LEU A 64 -7.95 -20.10 -12.02
CA LEU A 64 -9.11 -20.52 -11.23
C LEU A 64 -8.74 -20.85 -9.79
N ASP A 65 -7.54 -21.40 -9.57
CA ASP A 65 -7.02 -21.64 -8.22
C ASP A 65 -6.81 -20.35 -7.44
N ASP A 66 -6.28 -19.29 -8.09
CA ASP A 66 -6.14 -17.96 -7.45
C ASP A 66 -7.50 -17.35 -7.11
N LEU A 67 -8.53 -17.58 -7.94
CA LEU A 67 -9.87 -17.07 -7.72
C LEU A 67 -10.66 -17.88 -6.70
N ASN A 68 -10.32 -19.15 -6.50
CA ASN A 68 -10.97 -20.06 -5.55
C ASN A 68 -10.30 -20.07 -4.17
N GLN A 69 -9.29 -19.23 -3.92
CA GLN A 69 -8.65 -19.14 -2.62
C GLN A 69 -9.63 -18.62 -1.56
N GLU A 70 -9.48 -19.13 -0.34
CA GLU A 70 -10.25 -18.65 0.79
C GLU A 70 -9.96 -17.15 1.03
N GLU A 71 -11.02 -16.37 1.25
CA GLU A 71 -10.95 -14.95 1.50
C GLU A 71 -11.70 -14.58 2.78
N MET A 72 -11.02 -13.91 3.69
CA MET A 72 -11.61 -13.27 4.87
C MET A 72 -11.64 -11.75 4.66
N ARG A 73 -12.78 -11.13 5.00
CA ARG A 73 -13.05 -9.69 4.80
C ARG A 73 -13.27 -9.04 6.16
N LEU A 74 -12.33 -8.24 6.60
CA LEU A 74 -12.30 -7.65 7.94
C LEU A 74 -11.77 -6.22 7.93
N GLY A 75 -12.57 -5.27 8.41
CA GLY A 75 -12.17 -3.88 8.58
C GLY A 75 -11.71 -3.19 7.29
N GLY A 76 -12.22 -3.61 6.14
CA GLY A 76 -11.82 -3.12 4.81
C GLY A 76 -10.67 -3.90 4.17
N LEU A 77 -10.08 -4.90 4.85
CA LEU A 77 -9.08 -5.80 4.29
C LEU A 77 -9.72 -7.03 3.65
N ARG A 78 -9.08 -7.53 2.61
CA ARG A 78 -9.35 -8.82 1.97
C ARG A 78 -8.10 -9.68 2.06
N ILE A 79 -8.19 -10.75 2.80
CA ILE A 79 -7.03 -11.50 3.27
C ILE A 79 -7.24 -12.98 2.98
N ASN A 80 -6.19 -13.66 2.56
CA ASN A 80 -6.16 -15.12 2.58
C ASN A 80 -5.73 -15.56 4.00
N PRO A 81 -6.62 -16.18 4.80
CA PRO A 81 -6.33 -16.53 6.19
C PRO A 81 -5.31 -17.65 6.35
N VAL A 82 -5.09 -18.45 5.28
CA VAL A 82 -4.11 -19.54 5.28
C VAL A 82 -2.71 -19.02 5.00
N THR A 83 -2.56 -18.18 3.98
CA THR A 83 -1.26 -17.72 3.51
C THR A 83 -0.82 -16.39 4.12
N ASN A 84 -1.71 -15.68 4.84
CA ASN A 84 -1.42 -14.41 5.51
C ASN A 84 -0.92 -13.30 4.56
N ILE A 85 -1.54 -13.20 3.39
CA ILE A 85 -1.33 -12.13 2.42
C ILE A 85 -2.68 -11.65 1.87
N SER A 86 -2.72 -10.46 1.31
CA SER A 86 -3.92 -9.96 0.63
C SER A 86 -4.40 -10.94 -0.45
N SER A 87 -5.69 -11.27 -0.47
CA SER A 87 -6.31 -12.11 -1.51
C SER A 87 -6.36 -11.43 -2.88
N THR A 88 -6.17 -10.09 -2.92
CA THR A 88 -6.20 -9.31 -4.16
C THR A 88 -4.84 -9.25 -4.87
N VAL A 89 -3.79 -9.79 -4.26
CA VAL A 89 -2.44 -9.77 -4.83
C VAL A 89 -2.38 -10.44 -6.21
N THR A 90 -1.59 -9.86 -7.11
CA THR A 90 -1.25 -10.46 -8.40
C THR A 90 0.21 -10.88 -8.36
N TYR A 91 0.46 -12.14 -8.63
CA TYR A 91 1.80 -12.71 -8.50
C TYR A 91 2.63 -12.55 -9.78
N ILE A 92 3.91 -12.34 -9.57
CA ILE A 92 4.97 -12.48 -10.57
C ILE A 92 5.38 -13.95 -10.56
N ASN A 93 5.48 -14.55 -11.75
CA ASN A 93 5.76 -15.97 -11.91
C ASN A 93 7.18 -16.27 -12.43
N ASN A 94 7.92 -15.25 -12.86
CA ASN A 94 9.32 -15.39 -13.25
C ASN A 94 10.09 -14.07 -13.15
N LEU A 95 11.41 -14.17 -12.95
CA LEU A 95 12.32 -13.03 -12.84
C LEU A 95 13.55 -13.28 -13.71
N LYS A 96 13.95 -12.27 -14.48
CA LYS A 96 15.23 -12.26 -15.19
C LYS A 96 15.97 -10.95 -14.90
N ILE A 97 17.29 -11.00 -14.95
CA ILE A 97 18.16 -9.83 -14.85
C ILE A 97 18.91 -9.65 -16.16
N ARG A 98 19.04 -8.41 -16.58
CA ARG A 98 19.79 -8.07 -17.78
C ARG A 98 20.69 -6.85 -17.48
N LYS A 99 21.97 -6.91 -17.87
CA LYS A 99 22.77 -5.69 -17.97
C LYS A 99 22.27 -4.83 -19.11
N ILE A 100 22.16 -3.52 -18.91
CA ILE A 100 21.53 -2.61 -19.89
C ILE A 100 22.17 -2.75 -21.29
N ASN A 101 23.50 -2.86 -21.36
CA ASN A 101 24.23 -2.99 -22.62
C ASN A 101 24.39 -4.45 -23.11
N ALA A 102 23.84 -5.43 -22.39
CA ALA A 102 23.90 -6.84 -22.81
C ALA A 102 22.74 -7.18 -23.75
N LYS A 103 23.01 -8.10 -24.71
CA LYS A 103 21.95 -8.61 -25.60
C LYS A 103 21.06 -9.65 -24.90
N ASN A 104 21.62 -10.43 -23.98
CA ASN A 104 20.96 -11.56 -23.36
C ASN A 104 20.46 -11.25 -21.95
N GLU A 105 19.31 -11.83 -21.63
CA GLU A 105 18.74 -11.87 -20.31
C GLU A 105 19.28 -13.08 -19.54
N THR A 106 19.53 -12.91 -18.25
CA THR A 106 19.94 -13.99 -17.35
C THR A 106 18.75 -14.43 -16.50
N GLN A 107 18.36 -15.69 -16.58
CA GLN A 107 17.33 -16.26 -15.72
C GLN A 107 17.82 -16.22 -14.26
N VAL A 108 16.99 -15.71 -13.35
CA VAL A 108 17.29 -15.79 -11.91
C VAL A 108 17.24 -17.25 -11.50
N SER A 109 18.38 -17.76 -11.03
CA SER A 109 18.53 -19.14 -10.53
C SER A 109 18.09 -19.25 -9.08
N GLY A 110 17.71 -20.45 -8.63
CA GLY A 110 17.32 -20.72 -7.25
C GLY A 110 15.95 -20.14 -6.85
N LEU A 111 15.14 -19.70 -7.80
CA LEU A 111 13.73 -19.35 -7.53
C LEU A 111 12.98 -20.59 -7.01
N PRO A 112 11.94 -20.39 -6.16
CA PRO A 112 11.07 -21.49 -5.74
C PRO A 112 10.36 -22.12 -6.93
N GLU A 113 10.01 -23.37 -6.80
CA GLU A 113 9.14 -24.06 -7.77
C GLU A 113 7.76 -23.37 -7.79
N ASN A 114 7.20 -23.14 -8.99
CA ASN A 114 5.95 -22.40 -9.19
C ASN A 114 5.92 -21.04 -8.45
N PRO A 115 6.78 -20.08 -8.85
CA PRO A 115 6.97 -18.85 -8.11
C PRO A 115 5.68 -18.02 -8.02
N ARG A 116 5.31 -17.62 -6.80
CA ARG A 116 4.23 -16.67 -6.50
C ARG A 116 4.86 -15.48 -5.79
N ILE A 117 5.50 -14.62 -6.58
CA ILE A 117 6.36 -13.52 -6.10
C ILE A 117 5.56 -12.22 -5.99
N SER A 118 5.80 -11.45 -4.93
CA SER A 118 5.27 -10.11 -4.74
C SER A 118 6.22 -9.26 -3.89
N ASN A 119 5.89 -7.98 -3.66
CA ASN A 119 6.62 -7.07 -2.77
C ASN A 119 8.13 -6.96 -3.10
N LEU A 120 8.47 -6.75 -4.37
CA LEU A 120 9.86 -6.55 -4.79
C LEU A 120 10.43 -5.22 -4.28
N SER A 121 11.63 -5.27 -3.68
CA SER A 121 12.32 -4.09 -3.17
C SER A 121 13.83 -4.19 -3.37
N TRP A 122 14.42 -3.21 -4.04
CA TRP A 122 15.86 -3.06 -4.17
C TRP A 122 16.49 -2.66 -2.83
N SER A 123 17.68 -3.19 -2.53
CA SER A 123 18.50 -2.70 -1.40
C SER A 123 18.92 -1.25 -1.65
N PRO A 124 19.27 -0.48 -0.61
CA PRO A 124 19.68 0.92 -0.78
C PRO A 124 20.85 1.14 -1.76
N ASN A 125 21.80 0.20 -1.82
CA ASN A 125 22.92 0.23 -2.78
C ASN A 125 22.64 -0.48 -4.11
N GLU A 126 21.42 -1.02 -4.27
CA GLU A 126 20.90 -1.68 -5.47
C GLU A 126 21.69 -2.93 -5.92
N THR A 127 22.47 -3.55 -5.02
CA THR A 127 23.16 -4.81 -5.31
C THR A 127 22.31 -6.05 -5.03
N LYS A 128 21.19 -5.89 -4.32
CA LYS A 128 20.28 -6.96 -3.94
C LYS A 128 18.81 -6.56 -4.16
N ILE A 129 17.95 -7.58 -4.32
CA ILE A 129 16.50 -7.38 -4.43
C ILE A 129 15.82 -8.35 -3.47
N ALA A 130 15.09 -7.82 -2.48
CA ALA A 130 14.24 -8.62 -1.62
C ALA A 130 12.87 -8.82 -2.28
N PHE A 131 12.24 -9.98 -2.03
CA PHE A 131 10.88 -10.26 -2.48
C PHE A 131 10.19 -11.25 -1.54
N SER A 132 8.86 -11.23 -1.54
CA SER A 132 8.05 -12.24 -0.88
C SER A 132 7.65 -13.34 -1.85
N HIS A 133 7.68 -14.60 -1.38
CA HIS A 133 7.11 -15.75 -2.07
C HIS A 133 5.97 -16.34 -1.25
N THR A 134 4.80 -16.52 -1.88
CA THR A 134 3.63 -17.11 -1.24
C THR A 134 3.59 -18.61 -1.49
N THR A 135 3.72 -19.40 -0.44
CA THR A 135 3.57 -20.86 -0.46
C THR A 135 2.11 -21.27 -0.25
N ALA A 136 1.82 -22.53 -0.17
CA ALA A 136 0.49 -23.03 0.18
C ALA A 136 0.08 -22.70 1.63
N THR A 137 1.02 -22.42 2.54
CA THR A 137 0.79 -22.27 3.98
C THR A 137 1.21 -20.92 4.56
N GLY A 138 1.85 -20.05 3.79
CA GLY A 138 2.33 -18.76 4.30
C GLY A 138 3.22 -18.01 3.31
N VAL A 139 3.86 -16.97 3.79
CA VAL A 139 4.74 -16.10 3.00
C VAL A 139 6.17 -16.20 3.50
N GLU A 140 7.10 -16.37 2.57
CA GLU A 140 8.55 -16.41 2.80
C GLU A 140 9.20 -15.12 2.33
N LEU A 141 10.30 -14.70 2.95
CA LEU A 141 11.18 -13.66 2.45
C LEU A 141 12.36 -14.29 1.72
N TRP A 142 12.68 -13.75 0.55
CA TRP A 142 13.78 -14.15 -0.31
C TRP A 142 14.61 -12.95 -0.72
N VAL A 143 15.87 -13.18 -1.10
CA VAL A 143 16.77 -12.15 -1.63
C VAL A 143 17.44 -12.65 -2.91
N ILE A 144 17.60 -11.77 -3.90
CA ILE A 144 18.39 -12.00 -5.12
C ILE A 144 19.68 -11.19 -5.00
N ASP A 145 20.80 -11.80 -5.28
CA ASP A 145 22.04 -11.09 -5.59
C ASP A 145 22.02 -10.71 -7.08
N VAL A 146 22.10 -9.42 -7.36
CA VAL A 146 21.91 -8.87 -8.71
C VAL A 146 23.04 -9.27 -9.66
N ALA A 147 24.28 -9.29 -9.16
CA ALA A 147 25.45 -9.59 -9.98
C ALA A 147 25.49 -11.05 -10.45
N THR A 148 25.05 -11.98 -9.59
CA THR A 148 25.06 -13.43 -9.86
C THR A 148 23.72 -13.94 -10.38
N ALA A 149 22.67 -13.11 -10.33
CA ALA A 149 21.28 -13.50 -10.64
C ALA A 149 20.84 -14.75 -9.85
N LYS A 150 21.18 -14.83 -8.57
CA LYS A 150 20.86 -15.98 -7.69
C LYS A 150 19.92 -15.58 -6.59
N ALA A 151 18.79 -16.28 -6.45
CA ALA A 151 17.84 -16.15 -5.36
C ALA A 151 18.18 -17.08 -4.19
N THR A 152 17.95 -16.59 -2.97
CA THR A 152 18.17 -17.34 -1.72
C THR A 152 17.02 -17.05 -0.75
N LYS A 153 16.48 -18.11 -0.12
CA LYS A 153 15.47 -17.99 0.92
C LYS A 153 16.07 -17.50 2.22
N LEU A 154 15.43 -16.53 2.89
CA LEU A 154 15.87 -15.98 4.16
C LEU A 154 15.02 -16.46 5.35
N THR A 155 13.70 -16.68 5.16
CA THR A 155 12.80 -17.04 6.26
C THR A 155 11.99 -18.29 5.95
N ALA A 156 11.42 -18.89 7.00
CA ALA A 156 10.32 -19.82 6.85
C ALA A 156 9.06 -19.07 6.35
N ALA A 157 7.98 -19.81 6.08
CA ALA A 157 6.69 -19.27 5.59
C ALA A 157 5.88 -18.61 6.74
N ASN A 158 6.48 -17.65 7.43
CA ASN A 158 5.92 -16.98 8.61
C ASN A 158 5.89 -15.45 8.52
N VAL A 159 6.12 -14.89 7.34
CA VAL A 159 5.99 -13.44 7.10
C VAL A 159 4.51 -13.06 7.12
N ASN A 160 4.15 -11.98 7.85
CA ASN A 160 2.81 -11.41 7.83
C ASN A 160 2.72 -10.31 6.78
N ALA A 161 2.06 -10.62 5.66
CA ALA A 161 1.85 -9.71 4.54
C ALA A 161 0.39 -9.21 4.43
N ASN A 162 -0.37 -9.23 5.53
CA ASN A 162 -1.79 -8.86 5.56
C ASN A 162 -2.02 -7.35 5.55
N LEU A 163 -1.09 -6.56 6.10
CA LEU A 163 -1.25 -5.12 6.26
C LEU A 163 0.04 -4.36 5.91
N GLY A 164 -0.06 -3.43 4.96
CA GLY A 164 1.09 -2.62 4.52
C GLY A 164 2.21 -3.43 3.85
N ASN A 165 3.41 -2.88 3.82
CA ASN A 165 4.57 -3.60 3.30
C ASN A 165 5.05 -4.64 4.32
N PRO A 166 5.31 -5.88 3.91
CA PRO A 166 5.75 -6.92 4.85
C PRO A 166 7.21 -6.77 5.28
N PHE A 167 8.01 -5.98 4.58
CA PHE A 167 9.42 -5.77 4.92
C PHE A 167 9.97 -4.46 4.34
N SER A 168 11.06 -3.96 4.95
CA SER A 168 11.81 -2.77 4.52
C SER A 168 13.30 -2.94 4.78
N TRP A 169 14.16 -2.48 3.86
CA TRP A 169 15.60 -2.54 4.01
C TRP A 169 16.13 -1.54 5.05
N PHE A 170 17.07 -2.01 5.89
CA PHE A 170 17.97 -1.11 6.60
C PHE A 170 18.99 -0.50 5.64
N LYS A 171 19.57 0.64 6.03
CA LYS A 171 20.63 1.32 5.22
C LYS A 171 21.96 0.56 5.17
N ASP A 172 22.16 -0.44 6.02
CA ASP A 172 23.35 -1.29 6.04
C ASP A 172 23.46 -2.21 4.79
N ASN A 173 22.42 -2.32 3.98
CA ASN A 173 22.32 -3.21 2.80
C ASN A 173 22.41 -4.71 3.10
N GLU A 174 22.44 -5.08 4.37
CA GLU A 174 22.62 -6.45 4.86
C GLU A 174 21.46 -6.92 5.72
N SER A 175 20.60 -6.01 6.16
CA SER A 175 19.48 -6.32 7.04
C SER A 175 18.17 -5.81 6.49
N ILE A 176 17.10 -6.54 6.80
CA ILE A 176 15.73 -6.26 6.39
C ILE A 176 14.86 -6.28 7.65
N LEU A 177 14.07 -5.25 7.89
CA LEU A 177 13.01 -5.24 8.89
C LEU A 177 11.82 -6.01 8.30
N VAL A 178 11.34 -7.02 9.01
CA VAL A 178 10.30 -7.96 8.51
C VAL A 178 9.19 -8.09 9.53
N LYS A 179 7.95 -7.99 9.08
CA LYS A 179 6.77 -8.38 9.86
C LYS A 179 6.63 -9.89 9.85
N MET A 180 6.68 -10.51 11.02
CA MET A 180 6.49 -11.94 11.17
C MET A 180 5.26 -12.25 12.02
N LEU A 181 4.64 -13.38 11.75
CA LEU A 181 3.54 -13.89 12.56
C LEU A 181 4.07 -14.21 13.97
N PRO A 182 3.35 -13.78 15.04
CA PRO A 182 3.72 -14.14 16.40
C PRO A 182 3.73 -15.65 16.60
N LYS A 183 4.75 -16.16 17.31
CA LYS A 183 4.89 -17.61 17.55
C LYS A 183 3.68 -18.21 18.27
N ASN A 184 3.06 -17.46 19.18
CA ASN A 184 1.91 -17.87 19.97
C ASN A 184 0.59 -17.32 19.44
N ARG A 185 0.50 -17.13 18.12
CA ARG A 185 -0.72 -16.65 17.46
C ARG A 185 -1.88 -17.61 17.74
N ALA A 186 -3.01 -17.08 18.23
CA ALA A 186 -4.22 -17.86 18.43
C ALA A 186 -4.81 -18.36 17.10
N ALA A 187 -5.56 -19.44 17.13
CA ALA A 187 -6.35 -19.87 15.98
C ALA A 187 -7.41 -18.83 15.63
N LEU A 188 -7.74 -18.73 14.35
CA LEU A 188 -8.84 -17.86 13.91
C LEU A 188 -10.17 -18.48 14.31
N LEU A 189 -11.12 -17.62 14.75
CA LEU A 189 -12.48 -18.01 15.06
C LEU A 189 -13.24 -18.27 13.75
N ASP A 190 -13.94 -19.41 13.69
CA ASP A 190 -14.78 -19.79 12.55
C ASP A 190 -16.21 -19.31 12.77
N ALA A 191 -16.67 -18.34 11.97
CA ALA A 191 -18.03 -17.79 12.06
C ALA A 191 -19.16 -18.84 11.94
N LYS A 192 -18.88 -20.05 11.43
CA LYS A 192 -19.84 -21.16 11.32
C LYS A 192 -19.93 -21.99 12.60
N LYS A 193 -18.91 -21.96 13.45
CA LYS A 193 -18.78 -22.78 14.65
C LYS A 193 -18.75 -21.96 15.92
N ASP A 194 -18.17 -20.77 15.87
CA ASP A 194 -17.90 -19.96 17.04
C ASP A 194 -18.97 -18.87 17.18
N LEU A 195 -19.77 -18.94 18.23
CA LEU A 195 -20.77 -17.91 18.53
C LEU A 195 -20.08 -16.59 18.92
N PRO A 196 -20.58 -15.42 18.47
CA PRO A 196 -20.05 -14.13 18.90
C PRO A 196 -20.16 -13.92 20.42
N LEU A 197 -19.13 -13.32 21.02
CA LEU A 197 -19.03 -13.00 22.44
C LEU A 197 -19.97 -11.86 22.87
N GLY A 198 -21.23 -11.90 22.47
CA GLY A 198 -22.28 -10.95 22.84
C GLY A 198 -22.92 -10.24 21.68
N PRO A 199 -23.99 -9.49 21.90
CA PRO A 199 -24.71 -8.76 20.88
C PRO A 199 -23.93 -7.52 20.43
N ILE A 200 -24.18 -7.10 19.19
CA ILE A 200 -23.81 -5.75 18.74
C ILE A 200 -24.94 -4.82 19.19
N ILE A 201 -24.56 -3.79 19.95
CA ILE A 201 -25.51 -2.77 20.37
C ILE A 201 -25.20 -1.52 19.54
N SER A 202 -26.16 -1.05 18.74
CA SER A 202 -26.12 0.26 18.09
C SER A 202 -27.22 1.13 18.66
N ASN A 203 -26.85 2.33 19.13
CA ASN A 203 -27.81 3.30 19.59
C ASN A 203 -28.01 4.35 18.50
N ALA A 204 -29.25 4.59 18.07
CA ALA A 204 -29.58 5.72 17.21
C ALA A 204 -29.73 6.98 18.10
N ASP A 205 -28.81 7.92 17.93
CA ASP A 205 -28.82 9.21 18.62
C ASP A 205 -29.61 10.30 17.87
N GLY A 206 -30.29 9.93 16.76
CA GLY A 206 -31.02 10.85 15.89
C GLY A 206 -30.14 11.63 14.91
N SER A 207 -28.82 11.41 14.94
CA SER A 207 -27.92 12.01 13.94
C SER A 207 -28.17 11.42 12.56
N LYS A 208 -28.12 12.29 11.53
CA LYS A 208 -28.22 11.80 10.14
C LYS A 208 -26.95 11.05 9.78
N SER A 209 -27.08 9.77 9.43
CA SER A 209 -25.97 8.96 8.92
C SER A 209 -25.39 9.57 7.65
N GLN A 210 -24.08 9.42 7.46
CA GLN A 210 -23.42 9.85 6.24
C GLN A 210 -23.78 8.91 5.09
N ASN A 211 -24.02 9.45 3.88
CA ASN A 211 -24.24 8.68 2.66
C ASN A 211 -22.93 8.06 2.13
N ARG A 212 -22.14 7.45 3.00
CA ARG A 212 -20.92 6.74 2.60
C ARG A 212 -21.09 5.27 2.90
N THR A 213 -21.01 4.46 1.85
CA THR A 213 -21.05 3.00 1.96
C THR A 213 -19.62 2.47 2.01
N TYR A 214 -19.31 1.70 3.02
CA TYR A 214 -18.04 0.99 3.15
C TYR A 214 -18.26 -0.50 3.00
N GLN A 215 -17.30 -1.17 2.40
CA GLN A 215 -17.31 -2.62 2.22
C GLN A 215 -16.42 -3.30 3.25
N ASP A 216 -16.67 -4.60 3.45
CA ASP A 216 -15.79 -5.49 4.21
C ASP A 216 -15.55 -5.04 5.67
N LEU A 217 -16.54 -4.37 6.30
CA LEU A 217 -16.47 -3.91 7.69
C LEU A 217 -16.48 -5.08 8.67
N LEU A 218 -16.02 -4.82 9.90
CA LEU A 218 -16.23 -5.74 11.03
C LEU A 218 -17.73 -5.84 11.34
N LYS A 219 -18.19 -7.01 11.77
CA LYS A 219 -19.62 -7.28 11.98
C LYS A 219 -19.96 -7.67 13.42
N ASN A 220 -18.99 -8.18 14.16
CA ASN A 220 -19.19 -8.70 15.52
C ASN A 220 -17.86 -8.84 16.26
N LYS A 221 -17.90 -9.30 17.51
CA LYS A 221 -16.71 -9.48 18.36
C LYS A 221 -15.74 -10.56 17.85
N ASN A 222 -16.23 -11.58 17.13
CA ASN A 222 -15.34 -12.57 16.50
C ASN A 222 -14.54 -11.95 15.36
N ASP A 223 -15.17 -11.06 14.57
CA ASP A 223 -14.48 -10.30 13.52
C ASP A 223 -13.41 -9.38 14.11
N GLU A 224 -13.70 -8.71 15.27
CA GLU A 224 -12.68 -7.92 15.97
C GLU A 224 -11.49 -8.77 16.41
N ALA A 225 -11.75 -9.93 17.02
CA ALA A 225 -10.70 -10.83 17.48
C ALA A 225 -9.87 -11.39 16.32
N ASN A 226 -10.52 -11.77 15.23
CA ASN A 226 -9.84 -12.22 14.01
C ASN A 226 -9.05 -11.09 13.34
N PHE A 227 -9.60 -9.89 13.28
CA PHE A 227 -8.91 -8.71 12.72
C PHE A 227 -7.63 -8.42 13.51
N GLU A 228 -7.72 -8.31 14.83
CA GLU A 228 -6.55 -8.11 15.70
C GLU A 228 -5.50 -9.21 15.50
N ASN A 229 -5.94 -10.48 15.52
CA ASN A 229 -5.06 -11.62 15.32
C ASN A 229 -4.32 -11.57 13.95
N ILE A 230 -5.04 -11.25 12.89
CA ILE A 230 -4.51 -11.25 11.52
C ILE A 230 -3.49 -10.13 11.29
N ILE A 231 -3.75 -8.91 11.81
CA ILE A 231 -2.87 -7.77 11.57
C ILE A 231 -1.73 -7.66 12.58
N THR A 232 -1.78 -8.41 13.70
CA THR A 232 -0.69 -8.43 14.70
C THR A 232 0.54 -9.12 14.13
N SER A 233 1.68 -8.45 14.29
CA SER A 233 3.00 -8.94 13.86
C SER A 233 4.05 -8.66 14.91
N GLU A 234 5.11 -9.44 14.92
CA GLU A 234 6.38 -9.10 15.55
C GLU A 234 7.31 -8.51 14.47
N LEU A 235 8.09 -7.49 14.80
CA LEU A 235 9.12 -6.97 13.89
C LEU A 235 10.44 -7.66 14.17
N TYR A 236 11.02 -8.25 13.13
CA TYR A 236 12.35 -8.88 13.19
C TYR A 236 13.33 -8.16 12.28
N LYS A 237 14.56 -8.03 12.73
CA LYS A 237 15.71 -7.72 11.88
C LYS A 237 16.25 -9.03 11.33
N VAL A 238 16.15 -9.21 10.02
CA VAL A 238 16.63 -10.41 9.28
C VAL A 238 17.86 -10.02 8.49
N ASN A 239 18.98 -10.67 8.75
CA ASN A 239 20.20 -10.49 7.96
C ASN A 239 20.13 -11.32 6.66
N ILE A 240 20.83 -10.89 5.61
CA ILE A 240 20.89 -11.59 4.32
C ILE A 240 21.52 -13.00 4.42
N ASN A 241 22.21 -13.33 5.50
CA ASN A 241 22.69 -14.69 5.81
C ASN A 241 21.63 -15.55 6.51
N GLY A 242 20.40 -15.04 6.73
CA GLY A 242 19.30 -15.74 7.38
C GLY A 242 19.24 -15.60 8.91
N ALA A 243 20.20 -14.95 9.55
CA ALA A 243 20.13 -14.68 11.00
C ALA A 243 18.98 -13.72 11.32
N THR A 244 18.20 -14.02 12.38
CA THR A 244 17.02 -13.24 12.77
C THR A 244 17.12 -12.79 14.22
N THR A 245 16.79 -11.52 14.49
CA THR A 245 16.74 -10.94 15.83
C THR A 245 15.44 -10.20 16.01
N LEU A 246 14.75 -10.41 17.14
CA LEU A 246 13.54 -9.66 17.48
C LEU A 246 13.92 -8.17 17.62
N PHE A 247 13.24 -7.34 16.83
CA PHE A 247 13.42 -5.88 16.86
C PHE A 247 12.34 -5.20 17.71
N LYS A 248 11.07 -5.61 17.57
CA LYS A 248 9.94 -5.14 18.39
C LYS A 248 8.98 -6.29 18.66
N SER A 249 8.40 -6.28 19.87
CA SER A 249 7.34 -7.21 20.29
C SER A 249 6.09 -7.08 19.43
N ALA A 250 5.20 -8.07 19.57
CA ALA A 250 3.94 -8.14 18.83
C ALA A 250 3.07 -6.88 19.04
N ASP A 251 2.61 -6.31 17.93
CA ASP A 251 1.67 -5.19 17.88
C ASP A 251 0.98 -5.14 16.50
N MET A 252 -0.04 -4.29 16.34
CA MET A 252 -0.79 -4.10 15.09
C MET A 252 -0.09 -3.10 14.16
N TYR A 253 1.06 -3.48 13.61
CA TYR A 253 1.88 -2.64 12.76
C TYR A 253 1.23 -2.36 11.41
N ALA A 254 0.87 -1.09 11.15
CA ALA A 254 0.23 -0.63 9.92
C ALA A 254 1.22 -0.01 8.92
N GLY A 255 2.33 0.52 9.37
CA GLY A 255 3.35 1.10 8.50
C GLY A 255 4.69 1.32 9.20
N GLU A 256 5.76 1.03 8.49
CA GLU A 256 7.15 1.19 8.92
C GLU A 256 7.93 1.90 7.80
N ASP A 257 8.47 3.09 8.10
CA ASP A 257 9.24 3.87 7.13
C ASP A 257 10.51 4.45 7.76
N PHE A 258 11.66 4.10 7.18
CA PHE A 258 12.95 4.64 7.60
C PHE A 258 13.14 6.08 7.11
N SER A 259 13.74 6.92 7.98
CA SER A 259 14.22 8.22 7.56
C SER A 259 15.20 8.08 6.38
N PRO A 260 15.34 9.10 5.52
CA PRO A 260 16.23 9.01 4.37
C PRO A 260 17.66 8.61 4.71
N ASP A 261 18.20 9.04 5.86
CA ASP A 261 19.52 8.66 6.34
C ASP A 261 19.56 7.28 7.04
N GLY A 262 18.38 6.68 7.34
CA GLY A 262 18.25 5.38 8.01
C GLY A 262 18.48 5.39 9.52
N ASN A 263 18.66 6.55 10.15
CA ASN A 263 18.92 6.66 11.58
C ASN A 263 17.65 6.57 12.42
N TYR A 264 16.49 6.81 11.82
CA TYR A 264 15.19 6.74 12.48
C TYR A 264 14.22 5.85 11.72
N LEU A 265 13.32 5.23 12.47
CA LEU A 265 12.21 4.44 11.95
C LEU A 265 10.90 5.00 12.48
N MET A 266 10.04 5.49 11.59
CA MET A 266 8.68 5.88 11.91
C MET A 266 7.78 4.64 11.82
N VAL A 267 7.09 4.30 12.90
CA VAL A 267 6.19 3.15 13.00
C VAL A 267 4.80 3.63 13.37
N THR A 268 3.81 3.18 12.61
CA THR A 268 2.39 3.42 12.90
C THR A 268 1.72 2.12 13.31
N THR A 269 1.05 2.12 14.45
CA THR A 269 0.20 1.02 14.94
C THR A 269 -1.27 1.40 14.87
N ILE A 270 -2.13 0.39 14.64
CA ILE A 270 -3.58 0.54 14.83
C ILE A 270 -3.87 0.32 16.31
N GLU A 271 -4.77 1.14 16.86
CA GLU A 271 -5.17 1.08 18.25
C GLU A 271 -6.65 0.71 18.40
N LYS A 272 -7.06 0.31 19.59
CA LYS A 272 -8.48 0.14 19.95
C LYS A 272 -9.09 1.45 20.44
N PRO A 273 -10.44 1.63 20.35
CA PRO A 273 -11.44 0.65 19.90
C PRO A 273 -11.55 0.57 18.38
N PHE A 274 -11.92 -0.61 17.86
CA PHE A 274 -12.31 -0.76 16.46
C PHE A 274 -13.74 -0.28 16.21
N SER A 275 -14.14 -0.20 14.94
CA SER A 275 -15.48 0.24 14.53
C SER A 275 -16.15 -0.75 13.60
N TYR A 276 -17.50 -0.83 13.68
CA TYR A 276 -18.32 -1.60 12.76
C TYR A 276 -18.90 -0.76 11.61
N ILE A 277 -18.68 0.55 11.62
CA ILE A 277 -19.27 1.48 10.63
C ILE A 277 -18.26 2.18 9.75
N VAL A 278 -16.96 2.03 10.05
CA VAL A 278 -15.86 2.56 9.22
C VAL A 278 -14.73 1.53 9.07
N PRO A 279 -13.96 1.60 7.98
CA PRO A 279 -12.82 0.71 7.77
C PRO A 279 -11.57 1.13 8.57
N LEU A 280 -10.57 0.25 8.60
CA LEU A 280 -9.34 0.34 9.41
C LEU A 280 -8.57 1.67 9.27
N ASN A 281 -8.62 2.35 8.12
CA ASN A 281 -7.95 3.64 7.91
C ASN A 281 -8.59 4.80 8.70
N ARG A 282 -9.65 4.52 9.45
CA ARG A 282 -10.30 5.43 10.38
C ARG A 282 -10.29 4.95 11.82
N PHE A 283 -9.69 3.81 12.08
CA PHE A 283 -9.46 3.33 13.44
C PHE A 283 -8.42 4.22 14.13
N PRO A 284 -8.39 4.23 15.46
CA PRO A 284 -7.34 4.92 16.19
C PRO A 284 -5.98 4.41 15.74
N SER A 285 -5.01 5.31 15.69
CA SER A 285 -3.64 4.93 15.35
C SER A 285 -2.64 5.79 16.10
N LYS A 286 -1.47 5.21 16.37
CA LYS A 286 -0.36 5.87 17.02
C LYS A 286 0.87 5.78 16.15
N THR A 287 1.55 6.91 15.94
CA THR A 287 2.80 6.96 15.18
C THR A 287 3.94 7.37 16.11
N VAL A 288 4.95 6.51 16.17
CA VAL A 288 6.13 6.69 17.02
C VAL A 288 7.38 6.64 16.16
N VAL A 289 8.32 7.53 16.43
CA VAL A 289 9.66 7.47 15.86
C VAL A 289 10.57 6.75 16.84
N TYR A 290 11.28 5.77 16.32
CA TYR A 290 12.35 5.01 17.01
C TYR A 290 13.70 5.35 16.36
N ASP A 291 14.80 5.17 17.10
CA ASP A 291 16.11 5.11 16.48
C ASP A 291 16.34 3.76 15.75
N LYS A 292 17.42 3.63 15.03
CA LYS A 292 17.74 2.42 14.26
C LYS A 292 18.02 1.19 15.12
N GLU A 293 18.23 1.35 16.43
CA GLU A 293 18.34 0.29 17.44
C GLU A 293 16.98 -0.10 18.04
N GLY A 294 15.89 0.61 17.71
CA GLY A 294 14.52 0.34 18.18
C GLY A 294 14.18 1.01 19.52
N LYS A 295 15.00 1.95 20.01
CA LYS A 295 14.66 2.76 21.18
C LYS A 295 13.70 3.87 20.77
N MET A 296 12.66 4.08 21.57
CA MET A 296 11.67 5.14 21.34
C MET A 296 12.32 6.52 21.47
N VAL A 297 12.10 7.38 20.47
CA VAL A 297 12.51 8.77 20.43
C VAL A 297 11.33 9.68 20.72
N LYS A 298 10.23 9.57 19.96
CA LYS A 298 9.09 10.48 20.07
C LYS A 298 7.79 9.84 19.59
N THR A 299 6.68 10.06 20.31
CA THR A 299 5.35 9.93 19.72
C THR A 299 5.07 11.19 18.90
N VAL A 300 4.89 11.03 17.59
CA VAL A 300 4.73 12.15 16.64
C VAL A 300 3.29 12.39 16.23
N ASN A 301 2.44 11.35 16.32
CA ASN A 301 1.02 11.48 16.01
C ASN A 301 0.17 10.47 16.79
N GLU A 302 -1.00 10.90 17.24
CA GLU A 302 -2.04 10.06 17.81
C GLU A 302 -3.37 10.48 17.17
N VAL A 303 -4.04 9.52 16.53
CA VAL A 303 -5.28 9.73 15.80
C VAL A 303 -6.39 9.01 16.53
N PRO A 304 -7.44 9.68 16.99
CA PRO A 304 -8.59 9.02 17.61
C PRO A 304 -9.45 8.31 16.56
N LEU A 305 -10.37 7.46 17.01
CA LEU A 305 -11.41 6.88 16.15
C LEU A 305 -12.19 7.99 15.44
N PHE A 306 -12.32 7.84 14.12
CA PHE A 306 -12.91 8.87 13.28
C PHE A 306 -14.10 8.31 12.46
N GLU A 307 -15.22 8.11 13.11
CA GLU A 307 -16.44 7.56 12.50
C GLU A 307 -17.21 8.61 11.69
N ILE A 308 -17.25 9.85 12.17
CA ILE A 308 -18.04 10.93 11.57
C ILE A 308 -17.12 11.92 10.85
N MET A 309 -17.34 12.11 9.56
CA MET A 309 -16.69 13.14 8.75
C MET A 309 -17.65 14.26 8.41
N PRO A 310 -17.16 15.50 8.25
CA PRO A 310 -17.92 16.56 7.61
C PRO A 310 -18.42 16.13 6.22
N LYS A 311 -19.44 16.81 5.71
CA LYS A 311 -19.97 16.53 4.36
C LYS A 311 -19.04 17.08 3.26
N GLY A 312 -19.09 16.46 2.09
CA GLY A 312 -18.36 16.88 0.89
C GLY A 312 -17.07 16.11 0.62
N PHE A 313 -16.63 16.17 -0.63
CA PHE A 313 -15.47 15.41 -1.12
C PHE A 313 -14.14 15.95 -0.57
N MET A 314 -14.09 17.23 -0.18
CA MET A 314 -12.90 17.85 0.39
C MET A 314 -12.87 17.80 1.93
N ALA A 315 -13.80 17.06 2.55
CA ALA A 315 -13.82 16.83 3.98
C ALA A 315 -12.62 15.98 4.41
N THR A 316 -12.01 16.33 5.53
CA THR A 316 -10.87 15.60 6.11
C THR A 316 -10.98 15.60 7.64
N ARG A 317 -10.17 14.79 8.31
CA ARG A 317 -10.06 14.84 9.77
C ARG A 317 -9.24 16.04 10.23
N THR A 318 -9.40 16.43 11.46
CA THR A 318 -8.52 17.36 12.18
C THR A 318 -7.22 16.67 12.62
N GLY A 319 -6.27 17.47 13.08
CA GLY A 319 -4.95 17.01 13.53
C GLY A 319 -4.02 16.61 12.39
N LYS A 320 -2.83 16.14 12.75
CA LYS A 320 -1.75 15.83 11.81
C LYS A 320 -2.14 14.70 10.88
N ARG A 321 -2.01 14.92 9.57
CA ARG A 321 -2.25 13.94 8.49
C ARG A 321 -1.16 14.02 7.43
N SER A 322 -1.09 13.06 6.52
CA SER A 322 -0.07 12.99 5.46
C SER A 322 1.35 13.12 6.00
N MET A 323 1.62 12.47 7.15
CA MET A 323 2.93 12.51 7.79
C MET A 323 3.90 11.62 7.03
N ASN A 324 5.01 12.21 6.57
CA ASN A 324 6.05 11.51 5.79
C ASN A 324 7.42 12.14 6.06
N TRP A 325 8.48 11.39 5.79
CA TRP A 325 9.83 11.94 5.72
C TRP A 325 10.00 12.86 4.51
N ARG A 326 10.70 13.99 4.68
CA ARG A 326 11.21 14.78 3.55
C ARG A 326 12.28 13.97 2.84
N ASN A 327 12.11 13.79 1.53
CA ASN A 327 13.03 12.97 0.75
C ASN A 327 14.43 13.57 0.57
N ASP A 328 14.54 14.91 0.64
CA ASP A 328 15.77 15.68 0.44
C ASP A 328 16.57 15.94 1.72
N LYS A 329 16.03 15.57 2.89
CA LYS A 329 16.67 15.79 4.21
C LYS A 329 16.95 14.47 4.91
N PRO A 330 17.97 14.40 5.78
CA PRO A 330 18.32 13.17 6.48
C PRO A 330 17.20 12.63 7.35
N ALA A 331 16.58 13.48 8.19
CA ALA A 331 15.54 13.09 9.13
C ALA A 331 14.62 14.27 9.51
N THR A 332 13.79 14.69 8.58
CA THR A 332 12.77 15.73 8.79
C THR A 332 11.41 15.16 8.41
N LEU A 333 10.45 15.19 9.33
CA LEU A 333 9.06 14.89 9.04
C LEU A 333 8.36 16.11 8.44
N SER A 334 7.46 15.86 7.49
CA SER A 334 6.45 16.82 7.03
C SER A 334 5.07 16.27 7.32
N PHE A 335 4.13 17.13 7.69
CA PHE A 335 2.73 16.77 7.90
C PHE A 335 1.82 17.95 7.61
N VAL A 336 0.52 17.68 7.52
CA VAL A 336 -0.50 18.66 7.15
C VAL A 336 -1.60 18.71 8.20
N GLU A 337 -2.09 19.90 8.54
CA GLU A 337 -3.24 20.08 9.41
C GLU A 337 -4.30 20.96 8.72
N ALA A 338 -5.58 20.63 8.95
CA ALA A 338 -6.69 21.37 8.38
C ALA A 338 -7.00 22.61 9.23
N LEU A 339 -6.95 23.79 8.62
CA LEU A 339 -7.25 25.07 9.26
C LEU A 339 -8.75 25.39 9.31
N ASP A 340 -9.55 24.69 8.48
CA ASP A 340 -11.01 24.78 8.44
C ASP A 340 -11.72 23.71 9.29
N GLN A 341 -11.01 23.13 10.25
CA GLN A 341 -11.48 22.00 11.07
C GLN A 341 -11.87 20.76 10.24
N GLY A 342 -11.34 20.65 9.01
CA GLY A 342 -11.65 19.56 8.09
C GLY A 342 -13.01 19.67 7.40
N ASP A 343 -13.79 20.73 7.67
CA ASP A 343 -15.11 20.94 7.07
C ASP A 343 -15.00 21.91 5.88
N PRO A 344 -15.25 21.45 4.64
CA PRO A 344 -15.22 22.30 3.45
C PRO A 344 -16.29 23.42 3.47
N ALA A 345 -17.33 23.32 4.29
CA ALA A 345 -18.35 24.38 4.44
C ALA A 345 -17.82 25.61 5.21
N ASN A 346 -16.79 25.44 6.03
CA ASN A 346 -16.18 26.56 6.75
C ASN A 346 -15.45 27.50 5.78
N LYS A 347 -15.74 28.81 5.88
CA LYS A 347 -15.07 29.84 5.08
C LYS A 347 -13.80 30.29 5.79
N VAL A 348 -12.65 30.03 5.18
CA VAL A 348 -11.31 30.37 5.69
C VAL A 348 -10.43 30.86 4.54
N ASP A 349 -9.43 31.65 4.83
CA ASP A 349 -8.48 32.14 3.82
C ASP A 349 -7.53 31.04 3.34
N PHE A 350 -7.16 30.12 4.24
CA PHE A 350 -6.31 28.97 3.98
C PHE A 350 -6.95 27.72 4.55
N ARG A 351 -6.91 26.63 3.78
CA ARG A 351 -7.53 25.35 4.13
C ARG A 351 -6.62 24.43 4.90
N ASP A 352 -5.35 24.39 4.53
CA ASP A 352 -4.37 23.48 5.10
C ASP A 352 -3.06 24.22 5.42
N GLU A 353 -2.37 23.73 6.45
CA GLU A 353 -1.01 24.14 6.81
C GLU A 353 -0.07 22.96 6.73
N ILE A 354 1.05 23.13 6.03
CA ILE A 354 2.12 22.15 5.93
C ILE A 354 3.21 22.55 6.92
N SER A 355 3.56 21.63 7.82
CA SER A 355 4.57 21.84 8.86
C SER A 355 5.73 20.87 8.71
N LEU A 356 6.90 21.30 9.18
CA LEU A 356 8.14 20.51 9.22
C LEU A 356 8.53 20.24 10.67
N TRP A 357 9.08 19.06 10.92
CA TRP A 357 9.55 18.67 12.25
C TRP A 357 10.88 17.92 12.14
N ASN A 358 11.94 18.55 12.58
CA ASN A 358 13.29 18.02 12.46
C ASN A 358 13.63 17.06 13.61
N ALA A 359 14.35 16.00 13.31
CA ALA A 359 14.96 15.18 14.36
C ALA A 359 15.95 16.02 15.20
N PRO A 360 16.08 15.70 16.51
CA PRO A 360 15.48 14.60 17.26
C PRO A 360 14.04 14.86 17.79
N PHE A 361 13.29 15.82 17.23
CA PHE A 361 11.89 16.14 17.55
C PHE A 361 11.68 16.79 18.92
N ASP A 362 12.71 17.39 19.50
CA ASP A 362 12.64 18.11 20.78
C ASP A 362 12.01 19.50 20.61
N ALA A 363 12.32 20.19 19.51
CA ALA A 363 11.71 21.46 19.16
C ALA A 363 10.29 21.26 18.60
N ALA A 364 9.48 22.30 18.71
CA ALA A 364 8.15 22.32 18.08
C ALA A 364 8.25 22.30 16.55
N PRO A 365 7.26 21.73 15.84
CA PRO A 365 7.17 21.83 14.40
C PRO A 365 7.11 23.30 13.94
N THR A 366 7.62 23.57 12.75
CA THR A 366 7.59 24.89 12.12
C THR A 366 6.66 24.89 10.92
N SER A 367 5.85 25.96 10.78
CA SER A 367 5.03 26.18 9.59
C SER A 367 5.92 26.42 8.38
N MET A 368 5.67 25.71 7.29
CA MET A 368 6.37 25.87 6.01
C MET A 368 5.53 26.64 5.01
N MET A 369 4.25 26.28 4.86
CA MET A 369 3.35 26.85 3.87
C MET A 369 1.89 26.62 4.25
N LYS A 370 1.01 27.57 3.89
CA LYS A 370 -0.45 27.40 3.92
C LYS A 370 -1.01 27.34 2.51
N THR A 371 -1.96 26.44 2.27
CA THR A 371 -2.63 26.29 0.96
C THR A 371 -4.05 26.84 1.01
N LYS A 372 -4.48 27.49 -0.09
CA LYS A 372 -5.84 28.06 -0.19
C LYS A 372 -6.89 26.97 -0.42
N GLN A 373 -6.49 25.87 -1.01
CA GLN A 373 -7.31 24.69 -1.25
C GLN A 373 -6.80 23.53 -0.40
N ARG A 374 -7.42 22.37 -0.54
CA ARG A 374 -6.98 21.16 0.16
C ARG A 374 -5.64 20.68 -0.40
N TYR A 375 -4.68 20.41 0.48
CA TYR A 375 -3.39 19.84 0.11
C TYR A 375 -3.55 18.57 -0.74
N GLY A 376 -2.90 18.55 -1.89
CA GLY A 376 -2.90 17.44 -2.84
C GLY A 376 -1.62 16.62 -2.86
N GLY A 377 -0.49 17.24 -2.48
CA GLY A 377 0.81 16.55 -2.48
C GLY A 377 2.01 17.50 -2.46
N ILE A 378 3.19 16.92 -2.25
CA ILE A 378 4.47 17.62 -2.31
C ILE A 378 5.52 16.76 -2.99
N ILE A 379 6.34 17.37 -3.84
CA ILE A 379 7.53 16.77 -4.45
C ILE A 379 8.73 17.59 -3.98
N TRP A 380 9.58 16.97 -3.19
CA TRP A 380 10.81 17.58 -2.70
C TRP A 380 11.86 17.64 -3.79
N GLY A 381 12.61 18.71 -3.87
CA GLY A 381 13.77 18.84 -4.76
C GLY A 381 15.06 18.93 -3.95
N ASN A 382 15.25 20.05 -3.29
CA ASN A 382 16.39 20.33 -2.43
C ASN A 382 16.02 21.32 -1.33
N GLU A 383 17.00 21.90 -0.63
CA GLU A 383 16.77 22.85 0.46
C GLU A 383 15.94 24.07 0.06
N THR A 384 16.05 24.53 -1.18
CA THR A 384 15.42 25.76 -1.66
C THR A 384 14.32 25.55 -2.69
N THR A 385 14.03 24.29 -3.05
CA THR A 385 13.11 23.99 -4.16
C THR A 385 12.22 22.79 -3.79
N ALA A 386 10.92 23.00 -3.82
CA ALA A 386 9.91 21.94 -3.78
C ALA A 386 8.66 22.37 -4.58
N ILE A 387 7.88 21.38 -5.00
CA ILE A 387 6.59 21.58 -5.64
C ILE A 387 5.50 21.17 -4.67
N VAL A 388 4.53 22.05 -4.42
CA VAL A 388 3.31 21.76 -3.66
C VAL A 388 2.12 21.84 -4.58
N VAL A 389 1.19 20.92 -4.43
CA VAL A 389 -0.09 20.93 -5.15
C VAL A 389 -1.23 21.06 -4.16
N ASP A 390 -2.19 21.94 -4.44
CA ASP A 390 -3.48 21.97 -3.79
C ASP A 390 -4.61 21.80 -4.81
N GLN A 391 -5.79 21.39 -4.33
CA GLN A 391 -6.91 21.06 -5.19
C GLN A 391 -8.26 21.30 -4.52
N TRP A 392 -9.28 21.56 -5.36
CA TRP A 392 -10.68 21.67 -4.91
C TRP A 392 -11.63 20.91 -5.80
N TYR A 393 -12.31 19.94 -5.23
CA TYR A 393 -13.15 19.00 -5.98
C TYR A 393 -14.30 19.67 -6.73
N ASP A 394 -15.03 20.60 -6.09
CA ASP A 394 -16.26 21.17 -6.67
C ASP A 394 -15.97 22.02 -7.91
N THR A 395 -14.85 22.73 -7.94
CA THR A 395 -14.40 23.53 -9.09
C THR A 395 -13.48 22.76 -10.04
N ARG A 396 -13.07 21.53 -9.67
CA ARG A 396 -12.01 20.75 -10.37
C ARG A 396 -10.70 21.52 -10.50
N ASN A 397 -10.52 22.57 -9.72
CA ASN A 397 -9.29 23.36 -9.78
C ASN A 397 -8.12 22.63 -9.09
N THR A 398 -6.97 22.68 -9.73
CA THR A 398 -5.70 22.26 -9.17
C THR A 398 -4.67 23.36 -9.40
N LYS A 399 -3.89 23.68 -8.34
CA LYS A 399 -2.81 24.65 -8.39
C LYS A 399 -1.50 23.99 -8.00
N THR A 400 -0.48 24.33 -8.76
CA THR A 400 0.89 23.87 -8.52
C THR A 400 1.76 25.06 -8.16
N TYR A 401 2.43 24.95 -7.03
CA TYR A 401 3.28 26.00 -6.48
C TYR A 401 4.75 25.55 -6.46
N LEU A 402 5.63 26.44 -6.93
CA LEU A 402 7.07 26.35 -6.65
C LEU A 402 7.33 27.11 -5.36
N ILE A 403 7.98 26.47 -4.39
CA ILE A 403 8.27 27.01 -3.07
C ILE A 403 9.73 26.87 -2.69
N ASN A 404 10.16 27.69 -1.75
CA ASN A 404 11.42 27.53 -1.01
C ASN A 404 11.13 26.92 0.37
N PRO A 405 11.39 25.63 0.61
CA PRO A 405 11.09 24.99 1.89
C PRO A 405 11.90 25.53 3.06
N SER A 406 13.00 26.24 2.82
CA SER A 406 13.84 26.83 3.87
C SER A 406 13.47 28.28 4.22
N ASP A 407 12.56 28.90 3.48
CA ASP A 407 12.11 30.27 3.71
C ASP A 407 10.58 30.37 3.64
N ALA A 408 9.92 30.20 4.78
CA ALA A 408 8.46 30.30 4.90
C ALA A 408 7.92 31.71 4.61
N ASN A 409 8.77 32.77 4.59
CA ASN A 409 8.36 34.13 4.27
C ASN A 409 8.37 34.40 2.76
N GLN A 410 9.06 33.58 1.98
CA GLN A 410 9.04 33.70 0.52
C GLN A 410 7.67 33.29 -0.02
N ALA A 411 7.01 34.20 -0.75
CA ALA A 411 5.70 33.92 -1.32
C ALA A 411 5.78 32.75 -2.32
N PRO A 412 4.87 31.76 -2.23
CA PRO A 412 4.80 30.66 -3.21
C PRO A 412 4.54 31.20 -4.62
N LYS A 413 5.29 30.73 -5.61
CA LYS A 413 5.09 31.05 -7.02
C LYS A 413 4.11 30.04 -7.64
N VAL A 414 2.94 30.50 -8.09
CA VAL A 414 2.02 29.67 -8.88
C VAL A 414 2.65 29.42 -10.25
N ILE A 415 2.86 28.17 -10.60
CA ILE A 415 3.40 27.74 -11.90
C ILE A 415 2.35 27.08 -12.79
N SER A 416 1.25 26.59 -12.20
CA SER A 416 0.08 26.10 -12.91
C SER A 416 -1.18 26.34 -12.07
N ASP A 417 -2.24 26.78 -12.74
CA ASP A 417 -3.59 26.98 -12.16
C ASP A 417 -4.60 26.57 -13.22
N ARG A 418 -5.16 25.35 -13.10
CA ARG A 418 -5.98 24.75 -14.16
C ARG A 418 -7.14 23.93 -13.63
N ASN A 419 -8.04 23.58 -14.53
CA ASN A 419 -9.02 22.54 -14.27
C ASN A 419 -8.37 21.16 -14.43
N SER A 420 -8.45 20.29 -13.42
CA SER A 420 -7.84 18.96 -13.42
C SER A 420 -8.44 17.99 -14.47
N GLN A 421 -9.61 18.30 -15.01
CA GLN A 421 -10.27 17.53 -16.08
C GLN A 421 -9.90 18.02 -17.50
N ASP A 422 -9.24 19.17 -17.59
CA ASP A 422 -8.74 19.68 -18.87
C ASP A 422 -7.36 19.06 -19.17
N ILE A 423 -7.39 18.04 -20.03
CA ILE A 423 -6.20 17.30 -20.44
C ILE A 423 -5.28 18.14 -21.34
N TYR A 424 -5.82 19.13 -22.06
CA TYR A 424 -5.03 19.97 -22.96
C TYR A 424 -4.19 21.02 -22.23
N SER A 425 -4.59 21.41 -21.01
CA SER A 425 -3.82 22.29 -20.15
C SER A 425 -2.88 21.56 -19.19
N ASP A 426 -2.80 20.23 -19.28
CA ASP A 426 -1.95 19.43 -18.39
C ASP A 426 -0.48 19.52 -18.80
N PRO A 427 0.39 20.14 -17.97
CA PRO A 427 1.81 20.25 -18.30
C PRO A 427 2.58 18.94 -18.15
N GLY A 428 1.92 17.87 -17.67
CA GLY A 428 2.55 16.60 -17.39
C GLY A 428 3.07 16.46 -15.95
N ASN A 429 3.84 15.39 -15.75
CA ASN A 429 4.40 15.02 -14.45
C ASN A 429 5.85 15.49 -14.33
N PHE A 430 6.21 16.00 -13.15
CA PHE A 430 7.61 16.38 -12.88
C PHE A 430 8.51 15.15 -12.88
N GLU A 431 9.62 15.27 -13.61
CA GLU A 431 10.68 14.27 -13.57
C GLU A 431 11.37 14.25 -12.22
N THR A 432 11.68 13.04 -11.76
CA THR A 432 12.34 12.81 -10.48
C THR A 432 13.54 11.87 -10.64
N ILE A 433 14.59 12.15 -9.86
CA ILE A 433 15.79 11.31 -9.76
C ILE A 433 15.96 10.81 -8.32
N LYS A 434 16.74 9.75 -8.12
CA LYS A 434 17.16 9.34 -6.77
C LYS A 434 18.35 10.20 -6.31
N ASN A 435 18.24 10.69 -5.07
CA ASN A 435 19.33 11.43 -4.41
C ASN A 435 20.28 10.50 -3.65
N GLN A 436 21.21 11.07 -2.87
CA GLN A 436 22.17 10.32 -2.04
C GLN A 436 21.54 9.40 -1.00
N TYR A 437 20.26 9.62 -0.65
CA TYR A 437 19.50 8.77 0.26
C TYR A 437 18.74 7.65 -0.46
N GLY A 438 18.81 7.60 -1.80
CA GLY A 438 18.01 6.68 -2.62
C GLY A 438 16.52 7.05 -2.68
N LYS A 439 16.14 8.25 -2.21
CA LYS A 439 14.77 8.79 -2.26
C LYS A 439 14.57 9.61 -3.51
N ARG A 440 13.36 9.58 -4.09
CA ARG A 440 13.04 10.37 -5.28
C ARG A 440 12.86 11.85 -4.91
N VAL A 441 13.55 12.71 -5.65
CA VAL A 441 13.48 14.17 -5.59
C VAL A 441 13.32 14.73 -6.99
N LEU A 442 12.90 16.00 -7.13
CA LEU A 442 12.83 16.68 -8.42
C LEU A 442 14.15 16.58 -9.16
N ALA A 443 14.10 16.29 -10.45
CA ALA A 443 15.23 16.42 -11.33
C ALA A 443 15.47 17.92 -11.61
N ILE A 444 16.56 18.46 -11.05
CA ILE A 444 16.92 19.88 -11.20
C ILE A 444 18.25 19.95 -11.95
N GLU A 445 18.25 20.59 -13.12
CA GLU A 445 19.46 20.79 -13.92
C GLU A 445 19.48 22.22 -14.43
N ASN A 446 20.58 22.92 -14.21
CA ASN A 446 20.75 24.33 -14.59
C ASN A 446 19.57 25.21 -14.12
N ASN A 447 19.07 24.97 -12.93
CA ASN A 447 17.92 25.66 -12.33
C ASN A 447 16.58 25.44 -13.07
N ASN A 448 16.50 24.43 -13.92
CA ASN A 448 15.29 24.02 -14.63
C ASN A 448 14.68 22.77 -13.99
N LEU A 449 13.35 22.70 -14.03
CA LEU A 449 12.55 21.52 -13.72
C LEU A 449 12.03 20.93 -15.04
N PHE A 450 11.92 19.61 -15.10
CA PHE A 450 11.48 18.90 -16.30
C PHE A 450 10.11 18.26 -16.05
N LEU A 451 9.24 18.36 -17.05
CA LEU A 451 7.93 17.72 -17.06
C LEU A 451 7.81 16.84 -18.29
N ILE A 452 7.17 15.69 -18.11
CA ILE A 452 6.80 14.79 -19.20
C ILE A 452 5.27 14.73 -19.25
N GLY A 453 4.72 15.22 -20.35
CA GLY A 453 3.29 15.20 -20.66
C GLY A 453 2.97 14.29 -21.83
N ALA A 454 1.69 14.07 -22.06
CA ALA A 454 1.21 13.27 -23.19
C ALA A 454 1.18 14.06 -24.52
N GLY A 455 1.38 15.39 -24.48
CA GLY A 455 1.32 16.29 -25.63
C GLY A 455 -0.09 16.78 -25.92
#